data_3a76a504c753b5c1a91494f162bc5882
#
_entry.id   3a76a504c753b5c1a91494f162bc5882
#
_cell.length_a   1.000
_cell.length_b   1.000
_cell.length_c   1.000
_cell.angle_alpha   90.00
_cell.angle_beta   90.00
_cell.angle_gamma   90.00
#
_symmetry.space_group_name_H-M   'P 1'
#
loop_
_entity.id
_entity.type
_entity.pdbx_description
1 polymer ?
#
loop_
_entity_poly.entity_id
_entity_poly.type
_entity_poly.pdbx_seq_one_letter_code
_entity_poly.pdbx_strand_id
1 'polypeptide(L)'
;MPKSITVSYEGKPSYSILLQQDYKKLPEEFGRLGYHTDRKVCIVTDFNLLNLHFNELENVIKSCFINVTSFSFPAGEAQKNLDTVQKLYEHLITHYFDRHDILIAFGGGVVGDLTGFTAATYLRGIDFIQIPTTLLSQVDSSIGGKTGVDFLQYKNMVGAFYQPK
;
A
#
# COMPACT_ATOMS: atom_id res chain seq x y z
N MET A 1 8.64 -15.98 17.60
CA MET A 1 9.09 -15.85 16.20
C MET A 1 7.95 -15.25 15.40
N PRO A 2 8.19 -14.31 14.48
CA PRO A 2 7.13 -13.83 13.61
C PRO A 2 6.61 -15.01 12.79
N LYS A 3 5.29 -15.15 12.75
CA LYS A 3 4.70 -16.09 11.80
C LYS A 3 4.68 -15.44 10.44
N SER A 4 5.27 -16.07 9.44
CA SER A 4 5.18 -15.66 8.04
C SER A 4 4.43 -16.71 7.23
N ILE A 5 3.64 -16.27 6.28
CA ILE A 5 2.91 -17.12 5.33
C ILE A 5 3.37 -16.72 3.94
N THR A 6 3.96 -17.64 3.20
CA THR A 6 4.35 -17.39 1.81
C THR A 6 3.14 -17.57 0.90
N VAL A 7 2.82 -16.54 0.13
CA VAL A 7 1.81 -16.60 -0.92
C VAL A 7 2.51 -16.97 -2.23
N SER A 8 1.98 -17.98 -2.90
CA SER A 8 2.51 -18.45 -4.19
C SER A 8 1.54 -18.13 -5.31
N TYR A 9 2.07 -17.72 -6.45
CA TYR A 9 1.34 -17.52 -7.69
C TYR A 9 1.90 -18.44 -8.77
N GLU A 10 1.06 -19.20 -9.44
CA GLU A 10 1.47 -20.22 -10.44
C GLU A 10 2.57 -21.18 -9.94
N GLY A 11 2.47 -21.58 -8.66
CA GLY A 11 3.43 -22.50 -8.03
C GLY A 11 4.77 -21.88 -7.63
N LYS A 12 4.97 -20.56 -7.81
CA LYS A 12 6.19 -19.85 -7.42
C LYS A 12 5.88 -18.91 -6.25
N PRO A 13 6.79 -18.77 -5.28
CA PRO A 13 6.66 -17.75 -4.23
C PRO A 13 6.52 -16.37 -4.85
N SER A 14 5.53 -15.60 -4.40
CA SER A 14 5.25 -14.25 -4.87
C SER A 14 5.63 -13.21 -3.82
N TYR A 15 5.05 -13.31 -2.64
CA TYR A 15 5.34 -12.42 -1.50
C TYR A 15 5.09 -13.15 -0.18
N SER A 16 5.44 -12.51 0.93
CA SER A 16 5.22 -13.05 2.28
C SER A 16 4.29 -12.16 3.09
N ILE A 17 3.32 -12.77 3.76
CA ILE A 17 2.50 -12.13 4.78
C ILE A 17 3.19 -12.28 6.12
N LEU A 18 3.44 -11.17 6.79
CA LEU A 18 4.10 -11.13 8.09
C LEU A 18 3.08 -10.80 9.17
N LEU A 19 2.90 -11.69 10.13
CA LEU A 19 2.02 -11.47 11.28
C LEU A 19 2.85 -10.85 12.42
N GLN A 20 2.65 -9.56 12.64
CA GLN A 20 3.38 -8.74 13.60
C GLN A 20 2.43 -8.05 14.58
N GLN A 21 2.89 -7.75 15.77
CA GLN A 21 2.14 -6.98 16.78
C GLN A 21 2.47 -5.48 16.74
N ASP A 22 3.58 -5.12 16.13
CA ASP A 22 4.07 -3.76 15.99
C ASP A 22 4.87 -3.61 14.68
N TYR A 23 5.38 -2.40 14.41
CA TYR A 23 6.13 -2.06 13.19
C TYR A 23 7.64 -2.21 13.32
N LYS A 24 8.18 -2.66 14.46
CA LYS A 24 9.62 -2.67 14.75
C LYS A 24 10.46 -3.50 13.79
N LYS A 25 9.84 -4.47 13.09
CA LYS A 25 10.55 -5.32 12.13
C LYS A 25 10.52 -4.81 10.70
N LEU A 26 9.76 -3.77 10.40
CA LEU A 26 9.73 -3.20 9.06
C LEU A 26 11.12 -2.81 8.52
N PRO A 27 12.04 -2.22 9.30
CA PRO A 27 13.39 -1.93 8.80
C PRO A 27 14.15 -3.17 8.31
N GLU A 28 14.04 -4.29 9.03
CA GLU A 28 14.64 -5.56 8.63
C GLU A 28 14.03 -6.08 7.32
N GLU A 29 12.70 -5.98 7.19
CA GLU A 29 11.99 -6.46 6.00
C GLU A 29 12.27 -5.58 4.78
N PHE A 30 12.37 -4.26 4.93
CA PHE A 30 12.83 -3.38 3.83
C PHE A 30 14.24 -3.73 3.36
N GLY A 31 15.13 -4.06 4.29
CA GLY A 31 16.47 -4.56 3.95
C GLY A 31 16.44 -5.88 3.17
N ARG A 32 15.54 -6.81 3.53
CA ARG A 32 15.36 -8.08 2.79
C ARG A 32 14.81 -7.87 1.38
N LEU A 33 13.95 -6.86 1.19
CA LEU A 33 13.44 -6.47 -0.12
C LEU A 33 14.47 -5.69 -0.96
N GLY A 34 15.64 -5.38 -0.40
CA GLY A 34 16.68 -4.62 -1.07
C GLY A 34 16.34 -3.15 -1.27
N TYR A 35 15.50 -2.58 -0.41
CA TYR A 35 15.16 -1.17 -0.49
C TYR A 35 16.24 -0.29 0.14
N HIS A 36 16.76 0.62 -0.64
CA HIS A 36 17.75 1.60 -0.20
C HIS A 36 17.08 2.83 0.41
N THR A 37 17.79 3.54 1.26
CA THR A 37 17.29 4.69 2.04
C THR A 37 16.94 5.92 1.19
N ASP A 38 17.43 6.00 -0.04
CA ASP A 38 17.22 7.09 -1.00
C ASP A 38 15.89 6.96 -1.78
N ARG A 39 15.24 5.78 -1.75
CA ARG A 39 13.90 5.62 -2.35
C ARG A 39 12.89 6.51 -1.65
N LYS A 40 11.99 7.09 -2.41
CA LYS A 40 10.85 7.82 -1.85
C LYS A 40 9.75 6.85 -1.45
N VAL A 41 9.07 7.17 -0.37
CA VAL A 41 7.94 6.40 0.13
C VAL A 41 6.73 7.31 0.26
N CYS A 42 5.60 6.90 -0.30
CA CYS A 42 4.31 7.52 -0.06
C CYS A 42 3.43 6.58 0.78
N ILE A 43 3.07 7.01 1.99
CA ILE A 43 2.10 6.30 2.83
C ILE A 43 0.71 6.77 2.45
N VAL A 44 -0.10 5.87 1.91
CA VAL A 44 -1.49 6.13 1.53
C VAL A 44 -2.41 5.61 2.63
N THR A 45 -3.30 6.46 3.14
CA THR A 45 -4.19 6.13 4.25
C THR A 45 -5.52 6.88 4.16
N ASP A 46 -6.43 6.60 5.08
CA ASP A 46 -7.65 7.38 5.26
C ASP A 46 -7.62 8.26 6.52
N PHE A 47 -8.54 9.23 6.60
CA PHE A 47 -8.57 10.19 7.72
C PHE A 47 -8.82 9.55 9.08
N ASN A 48 -9.47 8.40 9.16
CA ASN A 48 -9.70 7.72 10.44
C ASN A 48 -8.39 7.25 11.06
N LEU A 49 -7.45 6.78 10.23
CA LEU A 49 -6.18 6.22 10.72
C LEU A 49 -5.15 7.29 11.09
N LEU A 50 -5.25 8.50 10.54
CA LEU A 50 -4.32 9.59 10.86
C LEU A 50 -4.23 9.87 12.37
N ASN A 51 -5.34 9.73 13.09
CA ASN A 51 -5.43 10.01 14.53
C ASN A 51 -5.23 8.77 15.40
N LEU A 52 -5.05 7.58 14.82
CA LEU A 52 -4.95 6.33 15.57
C LEU A 52 -3.50 5.80 15.61
N HIS A 53 -3.02 5.27 14.52
CA HIS A 53 -1.74 4.54 14.48
C HIS A 53 -0.76 5.12 13.45
N PHE A 54 -1.13 6.15 12.72
CA PHE A 54 -0.33 6.70 11.63
C PHE A 54 1.05 7.17 12.10
N ASN A 55 1.12 7.94 13.18
CA ASN A 55 2.37 8.50 13.69
C ASN A 55 3.39 7.42 14.07
N GLU A 56 2.95 6.30 14.63
CA GLU A 56 3.84 5.19 14.99
C GLU A 56 4.46 4.58 13.73
N LEU A 57 3.65 4.28 12.71
CA LEU A 57 4.13 3.75 11.43
C LEU A 57 5.04 4.77 10.74
N GLU A 58 4.60 6.02 10.61
CA GLU A 58 5.35 7.07 9.93
C GLU A 58 6.75 7.27 10.52
N ASN A 59 6.88 7.25 11.84
CA ASN A 59 8.18 7.37 12.52
C ASN A 59 9.11 6.20 12.15
N VAL A 60 8.59 4.98 12.09
CA VAL A 60 9.38 3.82 11.68
C VAL A 60 9.79 3.95 10.21
N ILE A 61 8.89 4.36 9.31
CA ILE A 61 9.22 4.55 7.88
C ILE A 61 10.27 5.66 7.71
N LYS A 62 10.13 6.80 8.41
CA LYS A 62 11.11 7.90 8.40
C LYS A 62 12.49 7.52 8.95
N SER A 63 12.58 6.50 9.80
CA SER A 63 13.86 5.95 10.22
C SER A 63 14.56 5.10 9.14
N CYS A 64 13.82 4.64 8.14
CA CYS A 64 14.33 3.79 7.06
C CYS A 64 14.61 4.57 5.77
N PHE A 65 13.86 5.64 5.51
CA PHE A 65 13.91 6.36 4.24
C PHE A 65 14.05 7.88 4.47
N ILE A 66 14.84 8.52 3.60
CA ILE A 66 15.11 9.96 3.69
C ILE A 66 13.88 10.78 3.22
N ASN A 67 13.18 10.30 2.20
CA ASN A 67 12.08 11.01 1.56
C ASN A 67 10.76 10.27 1.78
N VAL A 68 9.99 10.69 2.78
CA VAL A 68 8.69 10.10 3.13
C VAL A 68 7.61 11.17 2.99
N THR A 69 6.58 10.86 2.22
CA THR A 69 5.37 11.67 2.09
C THR A 69 4.15 10.86 2.50
N SER A 70 3.03 11.51 2.68
CA SER A 70 1.76 10.85 2.93
C SER A 70 0.65 11.44 2.07
N PHE A 71 -0.25 10.58 1.61
CA PHE A 71 -1.49 10.94 0.95
C PHE A 71 -2.66 10.39 1.74
N SER A 72 -3.60 11.24 2.11
CA SER A 72 -4.77 10.83 2.88
C SER A 72 -6.06 11.35 2.25
N PHE A 73 -7.12 10.57 2.39
CA PHE A 73 -8.43 10.87 1.83
C PHE A 73 -9.55 10.50 2.83
N PRO A 74 -10.78 11.00 2.65
CA PRO A 74 -11.91 10.64 3.52
C PRO A 74 -12.14 9.14 3.54
N ALA A 75 -12.43 8.56 4.71
CA ALA A 75 -12.72 7.14 4.82
C ALA A 75 -14.05 6.77 4.13
N GLY A 76 -14.14 5.55 3.62
CA GLY A 76 -15.37 4.97 3.09
C GLY A 76 -15.31 4.60 1.62
N GLU A 77 -16.21 3.70 1.22
CA GLU A 77 -16.27 3.13 -0.13
C GLU A 77 -16.45 4.17 -1.22
N ALA A 78 -17.16 5.27 -0.93
CA ALA A 78 -17.37 6.37 -1.89
C ALA A 78 -16.06 6.99 -2.42
N GLN A 79 -14.96 6.80 -1.71
CA GLN A 79 -13.63 7.28 -2.12
C GLN A 79 -12.87 6.29 -3.00
N LYS A 80 -13.37 5.06 -3.15
CA LYS A 80 -12.77 4.03 -3.97
C LYS A 80 -13.09 4.23 -5.45
N ASN A 81 -12.59 5.30 -6.04
CA ASN A 81 -12.92 5.74 -7.39
C ASN A 81 -11.72 6.32 -8.14
N LEU A 82 -11.89 6.54 -9.46
CA LEU A 82 -10.83 7.09 -10.31
C LEU A 82 -10.43 8.53 -9.95
N ASP A 83 -11.33 9.34 -9.39
CA ASP A 83 -11.02 10.72 -9.00
C ASP A 83 -10.00 10.73 -7.85
N THR A 84 -10.14 9.82 -6.89
CA THR A 84 -9.17 9.68 -5.79
C THR A 84 -7.84 9.12 -6.31
N VAL A 85 -7.86 8.19 -7.25
CA VAL A 85 -6.64 7.70 -7.92
C VAL A 85 -5.93 8.84 -8.65
N GLN A 86 -6.66 9.67 -9.39
CA GLN A 86 -6.08 10.83 -10.07
C GLN A 86 -5.39 11.78 -9.10
N LYS A 87 -6.01 12.09 -7.97
CA LYS A 87 -5.39 12.93 -6.92
C LYS A 87 -4.11 12.30 -6.36
N LEU A 88 -4.09 10.98 -6.20
CA LEU A 88 -2.87 10.29 -5.79
C LEU A 88 -1.79 10.35 -6.88
N TYR A 89 -2.13 10.21 -8.17
CA TYR A 89 -1.16 10.44 -9.24
C TYR A 89 -0.58 11.85 -9.22
N GLU A 90 -1.41 12.89 -9.06
CA GLU A 90 -0.97 14.28 -8.95
C GLU A 90 -0.01 14.46 -7.77
N HIS A 91 -0.32 13.85 -6.62
CA HIS A 91 0.57 13.84 -5.46
C HIS A 91 1.92 13.21 -5.78
N LEU A 92 1.93 12.04 -6.40
CA LEU A 92 3.18 11.33 -6.76
C LEU A 92 4.01 12.13 -7.78
N ILE A 93 3.38 12.71 -8.80
CA ILE A 93 4.04 13.52 -9.82
C ILE A 93 4.66 14.78 -9.20
N THR A 94 3.92 15.49 -8.37
CA THR A 94 4.40 16.74 -7.74
C THR A 94 5.53 16.51 -6.74
N HIS A 95 5.63 15.29 -6.19
CA HIS A 95 6.75 14.87 -5.31
C HIS A 95 7.86 14.12 -6.07
N TYR A 96 7.80 14.12 -7.41
CA TYR A 96 8.82 13.52 -8.30
C TYR A 96 9.06 12.03 -8.02
N PHE A 97 8.00 11.25 -7.77
CA PHE A 97 8.10 9.80 -7.62
C PHE A 97 8.46 9.15 -8.95
N ASP A 98 9.40 8.22 -8.91
CA ASP A 98 9.83 7.43 -10.06
C ASP A 98 9.46 5.93 -9.90
N ARG A 99 9.85 5.10 -10.87
CA ARG A 99 9.50 3.68 -10.89
C ARG A 99 10.17 2.83 -9.80
N HIS A 100 11.18 3.37 -9.13
CA HIS A 100 11.90 2.68 -8.05
C HIS A 100 11.39 3.04 -6.67
N ASP A 101 10.46 3.99 -6.59
CA ASP A 101 9.86 4.43 -5.34
C ASP A 101 8.74 3.46 -4.88
N ILE A 102 8.20 3.68 -3.69
CA ILE A 102 7.35 2.70 -3.01
C ILE A 102 6.06 3.37 -2.55
N LEU A 103 4.93 2.70 -2.77
CA LEU A 103 3.67 3.01 -2.11
C LEU A 103 3.44 2.08 -0.92
N ILE A 104 3.01 2.62 0.21
CA ILE A 104 2.57 1.83 1.37
C ILE A 104 1.09 2.09 1.59
N ALA A 105 0.27 1.07 1.40
CA ALA A 105 -1.15 1.10 1.71
C ALA A 105 -1.34 0.81 3.21
N PHE A 106 -1.65 1.83 3.99
CA PHE A 106 -1.93 1.69 5.42
C PHE A 106 -3.42 1.89 5.68
N GLY A 107 -4.20 0.80 5.73
CA GLY A 107 -5.64 0.92 5.86
C GLY A 107 -6.44 -0.35 5.69
N GLY A 108 -7.74 -0.18 5.53
CA GLY A 108 -8.69 -1.23 5.16
C GLY A 108 -8.65 -1.57 3.68
N GLY A 109 -9.63 -2.36 3.21
CA GLY A 109 -9.71 -2.80 1.81
C GLY A 109 -9.78 -1.67 0.80
N VAL A 110 -10.49 -0.57 1.10
CA VAL A 110 -10.55 0.61 0.22
C VAL A 110 -9.16 1.20 -0.02
N VAL A 111 -8.38 1.40 1.05
CA VAL A 111 -7.01 1.92 0.95
C VAL A 111 -6.11 0.96 0.18
N GLY A 112 -6.19 -0.35 0.50
CA GLY A 112 -5.40 -1.39 -0.16
C GLY A 112 -5.67 -1.47 -1.66
N ASP A 113 -6.94 -1.55 -2.05
CA ASP A 113 -7.36 -1.67 -3.44
C ASP A 113 -7.00 -0.44 -4.28
N LEU A 114 -7.27 0.76 -3.75
CA LEU A 114 -6.96 2.02 -4.42
C LEU A 114 -5.45 2.22 -4.59
N THR A 115 -4.68 1.96 -3.55
CA THR A 115 -3.22 2.09 -3.59
C THR A 115 -2.59 1.06 -4.52
N GLY A 116 -3.03 -0.18 -4.45
CA GLY A 116 -2.54 -1.24 -5.33
C GLY A 116 -2.87 -0.99 -6.80
N PHE A 117 -4.07 -0.47 -7.11
CA PHE A 117 -4.44 -0.07 -8.46
C PHE A 117 -3.59 1.12 -8.94
N THR A 118 -3.37 2.11 -8.08
CA THR A 118 -2.46 3.23 -8.38
C THR A 118 -1.05 2.72 -8.65
N ALA A 119 -0.53 1.82 -7.82
CA ALA A 119 0.79 1.23 -8.00
C ALA A 119 0.91 0.45 -9.32
N ALA A 120 -0.13 -0.30 -9.69
CA ALA A 120 -0.17 -1.07 -10.95
C ALA A 120 -0.11 -0.19 -12.20
N THR A 121 -0.66 1.02 -12.13
CA THR A 121 -0.89 1.89 -13.29
C THR A 121 0.07 3.09 -13.37
N TYR A 122 0.54 3.61 -12.22
CA TYR A 122 1.53 4.67 -12.18
C TYR A 122 2.86 4.21 -12.79
N LEU A 123 3.37 4.91 -13.78
CA LEU A 123 4.60 4.60 -14.53
C LEU A 123 4.67 3.15 -15.07
N ARG A 124 3.53 2.50 -15.31
CA ARG A 124 3.36 1.10 -15.71
C ARG A 124 3.73 0.07 -14.64
N GLY A 125 3.74 0.49 -13.39
CA GLY A 125 3.96 -0.34 -12.22
C GLY A 125 5.11 0.16 -11.36
N ILE A 126 4.82 0.38 -10.07
CA ILE A 126 5.81 0.66 -9.01
C ILE A 126 5.55 -0.27 -7.84
N ASP A 127 6.55 -0.49 -7.01
CA ASP A 127 6.43 -1.38 -5.85
C ASP A 127 5.39 -0.86 -4.85
N PHE A 128 4.60 -1.76 -4.28
CA PHE A 128 3.72 -1.41 -3.18
C PHE A 128 3.69 -2.48 -2.08
N ILE A 129 3.43 -2.04 -0.85
CA ILE A 129 3.34 -2.85 0.34
C ILE A 129 1.98 -2.60 0.98
N GLN A 130 1.35 -3.65 1.49
CA GLN A 130 0.10 -3.54 2.23
C GLN A 130 0.34 -3.70 3.73
N ILE A 131 -0.19 -2.77 4.52
CA ILE A 131 -0.27 -2.84 5.98
C ILE A 131 -1.76 -2.76 6.35
N PRO A 132 -2.47 -3.90 6.31
CA PRO A 132 -3.90 -3.94 6.51
C PRO A 132 -4.26 -3.72 7.98
N THR A 133 -5.28 -2.87 8.23
CA THR A 133 -5.67 -2.45 9.58
C THR A 133 -7.06 -2.94 10.01
N THR A 134 -7.87 -3.48 9.10
CA THR A 134 -9.17 -4.07 9.44
C THR A 134 -9.10 -5.59 9.35
N LEU A 135 -9.93 -6.29 10.12
CA LEU A 135 -9.96 -7.74 10.07
C LEU A 135 -10.19 -8.27 8.64
N LEU A 136 -11.14 -7.70 7.91
CA LEU A 136 -11.43 -8.10 6.54
C LEU A 136 -10.22 -7.90 5.62
N SER A 137 -9.51 -6.78 5.75
CA SER A 137 -8.31 -6.57 4.94
C SER A 137 -7.17 -7.52 5.30
N GLN A 138 -7.03 -7.89 6.57
CA GLN A 138 -5.98 -8.81 7.03
C GLN A 138 -6.18 -10.25 6.52
N VAL A 139 -7.43 -10.71 6.41
CA VAL A 139 -7.73 -12.12 6.11
C VAL A 139 -8.21 -12.35 4.66
N ASP A 140 -8.51 -11.30 3.91
CA ASP A 140 -9.12 -11.41 2.59
C ASP A 140 -8.58 -10.37 1.59
N SER A 141 -8.96 -9.08 1.71
CA SER A 141 -8.78 -8.14 0.61
C SER A 141 -7.32 -7.75 0.32
N SER A 142 -6.38 -7.92 1.27
CA SER A 142 -4.96 -7.70 0.99
C SER A 142 -4.26 -8.92 0.36
N ILE A 143 -4.99 -10.01 0.09
CA ILE A 143 -4.41 -11.27 -0.37
C ILE A 143 -4.82 -11.54 -1.82
N GLY A 144 -3.86 -11.95 -2.65
CA GLY A 144 -4.14 -12.39 -4.02
C GLY A 144 -3.98 -11.31 -5.09
N GLY A 145 -3.58 -10.09 -4.70
CA GLY A 145 -3.23 -9.04 -5.67
C GLY A 145 -4.38 -8.47 -6.49
N LYS A 146 -5.62 -8.69 -6.08
CA LYS A 146 -6.78 -8.01 -6.68
C LYS A 146 -6.76 -6.57 -6.22
N THR A 147 -6.62 -5.64 -7.16
CA THR A 147 -6.63 -4.20 -6.88
C THR A 147 -7.61 -3.52 -7.83
N GLY A 148 -8.25 -2.46 -7.38
CA GLY A 148 -9.21 -1.80 -8.26
C GLY A 148 -10.06 -0.76 -7.55
N VAL A 149 -10.88 -0.11 -8.36
CA VAL A 149 -11.80 0.94 -7.93
C VAL A 149 -13.18 0.73 -8.52
N ASP A 150 -14.13 1.40 -7.93
CA ASP A 150 -15.50 1.43 -8.41
C ASP A 150 -15.60 2.37 -9.61
N PHE A 151 -16.53 2.08 -10.50
CA PHE A 151 -16.83 2.93 -11.65
C PHE A 151 -18.33 3.16 -11.75
N LEU A 152 -18.74 4.41 -11.68
CA LEU A 152 -20.13 4.82 -11.55
C LEU A 152 -20.77 4.15 -10.31
N GLN A 153 -21.88 3.42 -10.49
CA GLN A 153 -22.55 2.65 -9.42
C GLN A 153 -22.04 1.20 -9.29
N TYR A 154 -21.07 0.80 -10.09
CA TYR A 154 -20.59 -0.58 -10.13
C TYR A 154 -19.31 -0.74 -9.32
N LYS A 155 -19.30 -1.71 -8.40
CA LYS A 155 -18.14 -2.01 -7.56
C LYS A 155 -17.07 -2.79 -8.30
N ASN A 156 -15.80 -2.44 -8.05
CA ASN A 156 -14.62 -3.18 -8.51
C ASN A 156 -14.54 -3.41 -10.04
N MET A 157 -15.07 -2.49 -10.84
CA MET A 157 -15.13 -2.67 -12.29
C MET A 157 -13.85 -2.28 -13.02
N VAL A 158 -13.04 -1.43 -12.42
CA VAL A 158 -11.77 -0.99 -13.00
C VAL A 158 -10.64 -1.44 -12.09
N GLY A 159 -9.79 -2.34 -12.55
CA GLY A 159 -8.77 -2.91 -11.68
C GLY A 159 -7.64 -3.60 -12.44
N ALA A 160 -6.69 -4.08 -11.66
CA ALA A 160 -5.55 -4.86 -12.13
C ALA A 160 -5.22 -5.97 -11.13
N PHE A 161 -4.65 -7.06 -11.63
CA PHE A 161 -3.97 -8.02 -10.78
C PHE A 161 -2.53 -7.54 -10.57
N TYR A 162 -2.23 -7.08 -9.37
CA TYR A 162 -0.92 -6.55 -9.03
C TYR A 162 -0.51 -7.01 -7.63
N GLN A 163 0.54 -7.82 -7.56
CA GLN A 163 0.97 -8.43 -6.30
C GLN A 163 1.78 -7.43 -5.46
N PRO A 164 1.53 -7.34 -4.13
CA PRO A 164 2.40 -6.59 -3.23
C PRO A 164 3.79 -7.26 -3.10
N LYS A 165 4.69 -6.55 -2.44
CA LYS A 165 6.04 -7.03 -2.09
C LYS A 165 6.09 -7.60 -0.70
#